data_3dc09b06330347d637c5e0413d2b162a
#
_entry.id   3dc09b06330347d637c5e0413d2b162a
#
_cell.length_a   1.000
_cell.length_b   1.000
_cell.length_c   1.000
_cell.angle_alpha   90.00
_cell.angle_beta   90.00
_cell.angle_gamma   90.00
#
_symmetry.space_group_name_H-M   'P 1'
#
loop_
_entity.id
_entity.type
_entity.pdbx_description
1 polymer ?
#
loop_
_entity_poly.entity_id
_entity_poly.type
_entity_poly.pdbx_seq_one_letter_code
_entity_poly.pdbx_strand_id
1 'polypeptide(L)'
;MNNQHINIEHCDQTQITQHQESIFLYTTITGNLQLIHLEEIGYFRYNSKSKLWEVMLSNKHTLILKRNTNSQKILSLHPYLLQISQSYIINISYLASIEDNNCVLLPPFNDAELL
;
A
#
# COMPACT_ATOMS: atom_id res chain seq x y z
N MET A 1 4.98 35.31 -3.63
CA MET A 1 4.94 34.72 -3.46
C MET A 1 4.55 33.99 -3.50
N ASN A 2 4.96 34.52 -3.72
CA ASN A 2 4.87 33.85 -3.71
C ASN A 2 4.45 33.26 -3.83
N ASN A 3 4.87 33.67 -3.94
CA ASN A 3 4.73 32.95 -4.02
C ASN A 3 4.31 32.42 -4.11
N GLN A 4 4.60 32.59 -3.94
CA GLN A 4 4.44 31.91 -4.08
C GLN A 4 4.00 31.35 -4.22
N HIS A 5 4.14 31.78 -4.49
CA HIS A 5 3.87 31.12 -4.63
C HIS A 5 3.49 30.58 -4.88
N ILE A 6 3.89 30.97 -5.17
CA ILE A 6 3.69 30.24 -5.18
C ILE A 6 3.04 29.87 -5.36
N ASN A 7 3.03 30.23 -5.81
CA ASN A 7 2.63 29.67 -5.87
C ASN A 7 1.94 29.14 -6.03
N ILE A 8 2.13 29.47 -6.38
CA ILE A 8 1.71 28.68 -6.37
C ILE A 8 0.97 28.39 -6.80
N GLU A 9 1.20 28.60 -6.88
CA GLU A 9 0.84 28.05 -7.06
C GLU A 9 0.56 27.47 -7.34
N HIS A 10 0.52 27.86 -7.87
CA HIS A 10 0.41 27.11 -7.95
C HIS A 10 0.22 26.39 -7.90
N CYS A 11 0.60 26.66 -8.39
CA CYS A 11 0.61 25.76 -7.97
C CYS A 11 0.01 25.23 -8.04
N ASP A 12 0.25 25.22 -8.38
CA ASP A 12 -0.05 24.42 -8.06
C ASP A 12 -0.46 23.83 -8.04
N GLN A 13 -0.15 23.69 -8.38
CA GLN A 13 -0.29 22.88 -8.01
C GLN A 13 -0.44 22.06 -7.96
N THR A 14 -0.15 22.34 -8.58
CA THR A 14 -0.08 21.50 -8.23
C THR A 14 -0.02 20.95 -8.10
N GLN A 15 0.17 20.85 -8.32
CA GLN A 15 0.47 20.26 -7.89
C GLN A 15 0.50 19.59 -7.59
N ILE A 16 0.45 19.71 -7.97
CA ILE A 16 0.51 19.08 -7.56
C ILE A 16 0.18 18.32 -7.40
N THR A 17 0.00 18.18 -7.69
CA THR A 17 -0.08 17.50 -7.46
C THR A 17 -0.17 16.55 -7.15
N GLN A 18 0.20 16.00 -7.64
CA GLN A 18 0.20 15.16 -7.32
C GLN A 18 0.49 14.55 -6.35
N HIS A 19 0.34 14.05 -6.64
CA HIS A 19 0.45 13.82 -5.26
C HIS A 19 0.72 12.45 -4.81
N GLN A 20 1.78 12.24 -4.12
CA GLN A 20 2.11 10.99 -3.47
C GLN A 20 1.41 10.96 -2.13
N GLU A 21 0.45 10.05 -1.98
CA GLU A 21 -0.24 9.88 -0.72
C GLU A 21 0.60 9.03 0.19
N SER A 22 0.78 9.50 1.42
CA SER A 22 1.65 8.86 2.39
C SER A 22 0.85 8.03 3.38
N ILE A 23 1.38 6.88 3.71
CA ILE A 23 0.77 5.94 4.65
C ILE A 23 1.81 5.62 5.71
N PHE A 24 1.39 5.66 6.98
CA PHE A 24 2.28 5.29 8.09
C PHE A 24 2.01 3.86 8.50
N LEU A 25 3.07 3.07 8.56
CA LEU A 25 2.98 1.67 8.97
C LEU A 25 3.88 1.42 10.16
N TYR A 26 3.34 0.71 11.16
CA TYR A 26 4.14 0.24 12.29
C TYR A 26 4.66 -1.15 11.97
N THR A 27 5.98 -1.32 12.06
CA THR A 27 6.62 -2.61 11.83
C THR A 27 6.90 -3.30 13.17
N THR A 28 7.05 -4.64 13.13
CA THR A 28 7.11 -5.44 14.34
C THR A 28 8.42 -5.33 15.08
N ILE A 29 9.52 -5.43 14.34
CA ILE A 29 10.79 -5.82 14.97
C ILE A 29 11.28 -4.74 15.92
N THR A 30 11.15 -3.50 15.51
CA THR A 30 11.63 -2.38 16.28
C THR A 30 10.51 -1.49 16.79
N GLY A 31 9.26 -1.78 16.39
CA GLY A 31 8.14 -0.91 16.69
C GLY A 31 8.23 0.42 15.97
N ASN A 32 9.02 0.49 14.90
CA ASN A 32 9.23 1.72 14.17
C ASN A 32 8.01 2.09 13.33
N LEU A 33 7.79 3.37 13.23
CA LEU A 33 6.80 3.92 12.31
C LEU A 33 7.52 4.27 11.01
N GLN A 34 7.04 3.68 9.91
CA GLN A 34 7.61 3.94 8.60
C GLN A 34 6.62 4.66 7.74
N LEU A 35 7.13 5.66 7.02
CA LEU A 35 6.34 6.41 6.05
C LEU A 35 6.52 5.76 4.68
N ILE A 36 5.43 5.28 4.10
CA ILE A 36 5.42 4.60 2.81
C ILE A 36 4.45 5.35 1.91
N HIS A 37 4.82 5.56 0.66
CA HIS A 37 3.91 6.15 -0.31
C HIS A 37 3.00 5.08 -0.88
N LEU A 38 1.75 5.45 -1.15
CA LEU A 38 0.75 4.50 -1.62
C LEU A 38 1.23 3.73 -2.86
N GLU A 39 1.87 4.41 -3.80
CA GLU A 39 2.31 3.77 -5.03
C GLU A 39 3.44 2.77 -4.82
N GLU A 40 4.05 2.75 -3.63
CA GLU A 40 5.04 1.73 -3.29
C GLU A 40 4.42 0.44 -2.79
N ILE A 41 3.15 0.46 -2.44
CA ILE A 41 2.46 -0.67 -1.84
C ILE A 41 1.76 -1.47 -2.93
N GLY A 42 2.14 -2.76 -3.05
CA GLY A 42 1.47 -3.68 -3.96
C GLY A 42 0.31 -4.37 -3.30
N TYR A 43 0.59 -5.09 -2.24
CA TYR A 43 -0.46 -5.81 -1.52
C TYR A 43 0.01 -6.16 -0.11
N PHE A 44 -0.95 -6.51 0.74
CA PHE A 44 -0.70 -7.02 2.08
C PHE A 44 -1.07 -8.49 2.11
N ARG A 45 -0.29 -9.26 2.83
CA ARG A 45 -0.50 -10.70 2.97
C ARG A 45 -0.49 -11.08 4.45
N TYR A 46 -1.46 -11.89 4.85
CA TYR A 46 -1.45 -12.47 6.18
C TYR A 46 -0.62 -13.74 6.19
N ASN A 47 0.41 -13.78 7.03
CA ASN A 47 1.26 -14.95 7.17
C ASN A 47 0.71 -15.81 8.30
N SER A 48 0.13 -16.97 7.93
CA SER A 48 -0.53 -17.83 8.91
C SER A 48 0.43 -18.49 9.89
N LYS A 49 1.71 -18.61 9.53
CA LYS A 49 2.72 -19.19 10.43
C LYS A 49 3.09 -18.23 11.54
N SER A 50 3.40 -17.00 11.19
CA SER A 50 3.77 -15.98 12.17
C SER A 50 2.54 -15.30 12.78
N LYS A 51 1.39 -15.40 12.10
CA LYS A 51 0.15 -14.72 12.47
C LYS A 51 0.31 -13.20 12.42
N LEU A 52 1.09 -12.74 11.45
CA LEU A 52 1.35 -11.32 11.24
C LEU A 52 1.02 -10.95 9.81
N TRP A 53 0.59 -9.71 9.62
CA TRP A 53 0.41 -9.14 8.29
C TRP A 53 1.75 -8.63 7.77
N GLU A 54 1.95 -8.77 6.47
CA GLU A 54 3.14 -8.30 5.76
C GLU A 54 2.71 -7.44 4.60
N VAL A 55 3.55 -6.48 4.23
CA VAL A 55 3.30 -5.66 3.04
C VAL A 55 4.41 -5.86 2.03
N MET A 56 4.02 -6.06 0.77
CA MET A 56 4.94 -6.22 -0.36
C MET A 56 5.10 -4.89 -1.07
N LEU A 57 6.34 -4.41 -1.13
CA LEU A 57 6.64 -3.12 -1.71
C LEU A 57 7.18 -3.26 -3.13
N SER A 58 7.07 -2.18 -3.91
CA SER A 58 7.48 -2.18 -5.31
C SER A 58 8.99 -2.39 -5.50
N ASN A 59 9.78 -2.12 -4.46
CA ASN A 59 11.23 -2.40 -4.49
C ASN A 59 11.56 -3.84 -4.13
N LYS A 60 10.53 -4.71 -4.03
CA LYS A 60 10.64 -6.13 -3.70
C LYS A 60 10.92 -6.38 -2.22
N HIS A 61 10.94 -5.37 -1.39
CA HIS A 61 11.07 -5.57 0.05
C HIS A 61 9.74 -5.93 0.66
N THR A 62 9.80 -6.71 1.73
CA THR A 62 8.64 -7.09 2.53
C THR A 62 8.80 -6.45 3.91
N LEU A 63 7.77 -5.76 4.37
CA LEU A 63 7.76 -5.24 5.73
C LEU A 63 6.77 -6.06 6.54
N ILE A 64 7.17 -6.41 7.77
CA ILE A 64 6.32 -7.15 8.69
C ILE A 64 5.65 -6.15 9.62
N LEU A 65 4.34 -6.19 9.68
CA LEU A 65 3.58 -5.20 10.42
C LEU A 65 3.45 -5.59 11.90
N LYS A 66 3.15 -4.60 12.71
CA LYS A 66 3.03 -4.76 14.16
C LYS A 66 1.98 -5.83 14.49
N ARG A 67 2.23 -6.57 15.58
CA ARG A 67 1.45 -7.76 15.94
C ARG A 67 -0.06 -7.50 16.06
N ASN A 68 -0.46 -6.35 16.54
CA ASN A 68 -1.89 -6.07 16.70
C ASN A 68 -2.53 -5.46 15.46
N THR A 69 -1.85 -5.50 14.31
CA THR A 69 -2.42 -5.06 13.04
C THR A 69 -3.42 -6.09 12.55
N ASN A 70 -4.59 -5.64 12.13
CA ASN A 70 -5.60 -6.52 11.55
C ASN A 70 -6.08 -5.93 10.21
N SER A 71 -6.92 -6.69 9.50
CA SER A 71 -7.37 -6.28 8.17
C SER A 71 -8.13 -4.96 8.21
N GLN A 72 -8.93 -4.72 9.24
CA GLN A 72 -9.69 -3.48 9.34
C GLN A 72 -8.77 -2.27 9.49
N LYS A 73 -7.72 -2.40 10.27
CA LYS A 73 -6.74 -1.33 10.42
C LYS A 73 -6.03 -1.04 9.10
N ILE A 74 -5.68 -2.10 8.35
CA ILE A 74 -5.05 -1.93 7.06
C ILE A 74 -6.01 -1.23 6.09
N LEU A 75 -7.24 -1.69 6.01
CA LEU A 75 -8.22 -1.12 5.09
C LEU A 75 -8.51 0.35 5.39
N SER A 76 -8.39 0.76 6.65
CA SER A 76 -8.61 2.15 7.03
C SER A 76 -7.49 3.08 6.59
N LEU A 77 -6.36 2.54 6.13
CA LEU A 77 -5.21 3.37 5.74
C LEU A 77 -5.48 4.16 4.46
N HIS A 78 -6.22 3.57 3.52
CA HIS A 78 -6.47 4.23 2.25
C HIS A 78 -7.65 3.56 1.54
N PRO A 79 -8.51 4.34 0.84
CA PRO A 79 -9.66 3.77 0.15
C PRO A 79 -9.30 2.89 -1.05
N TYR A 80 -8.06 2.96 -1.55
CA TYR A 80 -7.63 2.10 -2.65
C TYR A 80 -7.22 0.70 -2.20
N LEU A 81 -7.25 0.42 -0.91
CA LEU A 81 -6.93 -0.91 -0.40
C LEU A 81 -8.20 -1.73 -0.36
N LEU A 82 -8.15 -2.89 -1.03
CA LEU A 82 -9.32 -3.76 -1.20
C LEU A 82 -8.96 -5.15 -0.70
N GLN A 83 -9.77 -5.68 0.21
CA GLN A 83 -9.58 -7.05 0.69
C GLN A 83 -10.23 -8.02 -0.30
N ILE A 84 -9.42 -8.94 -0.84
CA ILE A 84 -9.89 -9.91 -1.82
C ILE A 84 -10.06 -11.30 -1.22
N SER A 85 -9.47 -11.55 -0.05
CA SER A 85 -9.62 -12.81 0.67
C SER A 85 -9.23 -12.58 2.12
N GLN A 86 -9.32 -13.64 2.93
CA GLN A 86 -8.92 -13.53 4.33
C GLN A 86 -7.44 -13.20 4.48
N SER A 87 -6.63 -13.53 3.48
CA SER A 87 -5.18 -13.39 3.57
C SER A 87 -4.60 -12.29 2.71
N TYR A 88 -5.40 -11.64 1.88
CA TYR A 88 -4.85 -10.66 0.93
C TYR A 88 -5.67 -9.39 0.85
N ILE A 89 -4.95 -8.27 0.92
CA ILE A 89 -5.50 -6.93 0.66
C ILE A 89 -4.63 -6.31 -0.41
N ILE A 90 -5.23 -5.88 -1.52
CA ILE A 90 -4.47 -5.33 -2.64
C ILE A 90 -4.62 -3.82 -2.73
N ASN A 91 -3.64 -3.19 -3.36
CA ASN A 91 -3.75 -1.82 -3.81
C ASN A 91 -4.36 -1.87 -5.21
N ILE A 92 -5.58 -1.35 -5.35
CA ILE A 92 -6.30 -1.44 -6.63
C ILE A 92 -5.59 -0.69 -7.75
N SER A 93 -4.67 0.22 -7.42
CA SER A 93 -3.86 0.91 -8.44
C SER A 93 -3.01 -0.07 -9.25
N TYR A 94 -2.72 -1.25 -8.70
CA TYR A 94 -1.95 -2.28 -9.39
C TYR A 94 -2.81 -3.39 -9.94
N LEU A 95 -4.12 -3.28 -9.84
CA LEU A 95 -5.01 -4.35 -10.32
C LEU A 95 -5.07 -4.34 -11.84
N ALA A 96 -4.68 -5.46 -12.45
CA ALA A 96 -4.80 -5.65 -13.89
C ALA A 96 -6.12 -6.32 -14.24
N SER A 97 -6.44 -7.43 -13.57
CA SER A 97 -7.69 -8.15 -13.82
C SER A 97 -7.98 -9.14 -12.71
N ILE A 98 -9.21 -9.62 -12.68
CA ILE A 98 -9.61 -10.75 -11.85
C ILE A 98 -10.16 -11.80 -12.79
N GLU A 99 -9.50 -12.98 -12.82
CA GLU A 99 -9.82 -14.05 -13.75
C GLU A 99 -9.90 -15.37 -13.00
N ASP A 100 -11.04 -16.05 -13.10
CA ASP A 100 -11.22 -17.38 -12.50
C ASP A 100 -10.83 -17.41 -11.03
N ASN A 101 -11.25 -16.40 -10.27
CA ASN A 101 -10.94 -16.23 -8.84
C ASN A 101 -9.47 -15.93 -8.57
N ASN A 102 -8.69 -15.65 -9.62
CA ASN A 102 -7.32 -15.20 -9.45
C ASN A 102 -7.22 -13.72 -9.67
N CYS A 103 -6.48 -13.05 -8.80
CA CYS A 103 -6.22 -11.64 -8.92
C CYS A 103 -4.87 -11.44 -9.60
N VAL A 104 -4.87 -10.74 -10.72
CA VAL A 104 -3.65 -10.47 -11.49
C VAL A 104 -3.28 -9.02 -11.30
N LEU A 105 -2.03 -8.81 -10.88
CA LEU A 105 -1.52 -7.46 -10.62
C LEU A 105 -0.55 -7.02 -11.71
N LEU A 106 -0.42 -5.72 -11.83
CA LEU A 106 0.54 -5.09 -12.74
C LEU A 106 1.97 -5.24 -12.21
N PRO A 107 2.98 -5.19 -13.09
CA PRO A 107 4.37 -5.20 -12.62
C PRO A 107 4.62 -4.07 -11.62
N PRO A 108 5.47 -4.29 -10.62
CA PRO A 108 6.35 -5.45 -10.43
C PRO A 108 5.72 -6.62 -9.68
N PHE A 109 4.39 -6.63 -9.50
CA PHE A 109 3.69 -7.66 -8.71
C PHE A 109 3.01 -8.71 -9.57
N ASN A 110 3.31 -8.73 -10.87
CA ASN A 110 2.60 -9.57 -11.83
C ASN A 110 2.87 -11.06 -11.66
N ASP A 111 3.88 -11.45 -10.88
CA ASP A 111 4.16 -12.84 -10.60
C ASP A 111 3.56 -13.32 -9.27
N ALA A 112 2.87 -12.46 -8.56
CA ALA A 112 2.23 -12.84 -7.30
C ALA A 112 0.98 -13.67 -7.57
N GLU A 113 0.81 -14.74 -6.78
CA GLU A 113 -0.37 -15.60 -6.88
C GLU A 113 -1.27 -15.28 -5.69
N LEU A 114 -2.31 -14.51 -5.96
CA LEU A 114 -3.25 -14.06 -4.94
C LEU A 114 -4.60 -14.74 -5.16
N LEU A 115 -5.04 -15.44 -4.13
CA LEU A 115 -6.31 -16.17 -4.18
C LEU A 115 -7.34 -15.57 -3.25
#